data_cf4ffcc8cec51e963922dca20b639478
#
_entry.id   cf4ffcc8cec51e963922dca20b639478
#
_cell.length_a   1.000
_cell.length_b   1.000
_cell.length_c   1.000
_cell.angle_alpha   90.00
_cell.angle_beta   90.00
_cell.angle_gamma   90.00
#
_symmetry.space_group_name_H-M   'P 1'
#
loop_
_entity.id
_entity.type
_entity.pdbx_description
1 polymer ?
#
loop_
_entity_poly.entity_id
_entity_poly.type
_entity_poly.pdbx_seq_one_letter_code
_entity_poly.pdbx_strand_id
1 'polypeptide(L)'
;MEVHVLIVCCFISRVDGLMDSENTSNPKAFYASAAYAAEKINDFVAKGLFIRVVSHLDADGLTAASIMAKSLYRLGALFRIRVEKQLDEDVVEALVAEGVSPIIFNDLGSGGLDLLQSRLSSNDIVVLDHHQPLGDTFPTLTQVNPHYHGFNGAQEISGSGVAYTVAKKLNASNIDLASLAVVGALGDSQDRNPKRELRSLNKTIVADGVNAGCLSVENDLTFYGRETRPIHKALAYTTNPFLPGLSGEEDKCLGFLVNLGIKLQNRGRWRALNDLKADEKQKIFSEIAKWLSSKRLPSTVVLRLIGGVYTLIQEDRGSYLRDAREYSSLLNACGRMDKAGLGVSIGFGDREKALEEVQDVFTAYKKTLAEYMDWITTTPNVIEEQKNIYLVNGRGTINENMLGTITTILISSNILAKDKPLIALTSAENDLLKISGRATSTNIEKKLNLGTIFQEASAKFGGTGGGHDAAAGAQLHQKFADDFIQLIDQLVGSSLNEKE
;
A
#
# COMPACT_ATOMS: atom_id res chain seq x y z
N MET A 1 39.56 -16.72 -12.34
CA MET A 1 38.49 -16.65 -11.35
C MET A 1 37.41 -15.64 -11.81
N GLU A 2 37.05 -15.70 -13.12
CA GLU A 2 36.17 -14.74 -13.83
C GLU A 2 35.04 -15.38 -14.64
N VAL A 3 34.68 -16.66 -14.35
CA VAL A 3 33.75 -17.42 -15.20
C VAL A 3 32.34 -17.53 -14.62
N HIS A 4 32.08 -17.07 -13.38
CA HIS A 4 30.78 -17.28 -12.70
C HIS A 4 29.82 -16.10 -12.77
N VAL A 5 30.20 -14.94 -13.30
CA VAL A 5 29.31 -13.76 -13.40
C VAL A 5 28.55 -13.71 -14.75
N LEU A 6 29.04 -14.42 -15.78
CA LEU A 6 28.44 -14.34 -17.12
C LEU A 6 27.22 -15.27 -17.35
N ILE A 7 26.94 -16.22 -16.46
CA ILE A 7 25.83 -17.18 -16.65
C ILE A 7 24.48 -16.62 -16.21
N VAL A 8 24.45 -15.60 -15.33
CA VAL A 8 23.20 -15.00 -14.85
C VAL A 8 22.62 -13.98 -15.86
N CYS A 9 23.45 -13.35 -16.68
CA CYS A 9 22.97 -12.37 -17.68
C CYS A 9 22.35 -12.97 -18.95
N CYS A 10 22.65 -14.23 -19.29
CA CYS A 10 22.15 -14.84 -20.52
C CYS A 10 20.79 -15.54 -20.42
N PHE A 11 20.24 -15.73 -19.23
CA PHE A 11 18.92 -16.35 -19.05
C PHE A 11 17.75 -15.37 -19.00
N ILE A 12 18.00 -14.05 -18.94
CA ILE A 12 16.95 -13.01 -18.82
C ILE A 12 16.39 -12.57 -20.19
N SER A 13 17.03 -12.94 -21.32
CA SER A 13 16.64 -12.46 -22.65
C SER A 13 15.65 -13.34 -23.42
N ARG A 14 14.95 -14.30 -22.79
CA ARG A 14 14.04 -15.23 -23.51
C ARG A 14 12.66 -15.43 -22.89
N VAL A 15 12.18 -14.53 -22.04
CA VAL A 15 10.80 -14.57 -21.47
C VAL A 15 9.94 -13.38 -21.92
N ASP A 16 10.44 -12.48 -22.75
CA ASP A 16 9.69 -11.29 -23.21
C ASP A 16 8.84 -11.58 -24.46
N GLY A 17 8.13 -12.69 -24.50
CA GLY A 17 7.31 -13.08 -25.64
C GLY A 17 5.96 -13.65 -25.29
N LEU A 18 5.13 -12.96 -24.48
CA LEU A 18 3.70 -13.28 -24.36
C LEU A 18 2.90 -11.97 -24.21
N MET A 19 2.37 -11.51 -25.35
CA MET A 19 1.20 -10.69 -25.58
C MET A 19 0.91 -9.55 -24.61
N ASP A 20 1.55 -8.39 -24.81
CA ASP A 20 0.95 -7.10 -24.50
C ASP A 20 -0.09 -6.79 -25.58
N SER A 21 -1.37 -6.83 -25.22
CA SER A 21 -2.40 -6.12 -25.97
C SER A 21 -2.00 -4.65 -26.02
N GLU A 22 -1.97 -4.05 -27.22
CA GLU A 22 -1.67 -2.64 -27.47
C GLU A 22 -2.59 -1.70 -26.68
N ASN A 23 -2.34 -1.53 -25.40
CA ASN A 23 -2.84 -0.39 -24.65
C ASN A 23 -1.75 0.69 -24.74
N THR A 24 -1.84 1.56 -25.72
CA THR A 24 -0.86 2.63 -25.97
C THR A 24 -0.98 3.69 -24.87
N SER A 25 -0.29 3.47 -23.75
CA SER A 25 -0.19 4.47 -22.69
C SER A 25 0.39 5.78 -23.22
N ASN A 26 -0.22 6.92 -22.83
CA ASN A 26 0.15 8.24 -23.31
C ASN A 26 0.70 9.12 -22.19
N PRO A 27 2.02 9.05 -21.89
CA PRO A 27 2.63 9.86 -20.84
C PRO A 27 2.48 11.36 -21.08
N LYS A 28 2.54 11.82 -22.36
CA LYS A 28 2.41 13.25 -22.67
C LYS A 28 1.04 13.79 -22.27
N ALA A 29 -0.03 13.04 -22.56
CA ALA A 29 -1.39 13.43 -22.19
C ALA A 29 -1.57 13.42 -20.66
N PHE A 30 -1.02 12.41 -19.94
CA PHE A 30 -1.01 12.37 -18.49
C PHE A 30 -0.31 13.60 -17.88
N TYR A 31 0.89 13.93 -18.35
CA TYR A 31 1.60 15.12 -17.85
C TYR A 31 0.92 16.44 -18.25
N ALA A 32 0.17 16.48 -19.35
CA ALA A 32 -0.63 17.65 -19.74
C ALA A 32 -1.83 17.82 -18.79
N SER A 33 -2.54 16.75 -18.40
CA SER A 33 -3.61 16.84 -17.41
C SER A 33 -3.09 17.33 -16.05
N ALA A 34 -1.91 16.85 -15.62
CA ALA A 34 -1.28 17.32 -14.40
C ALA A 34 -0.87 18.81 -14.47
N ALA A 35 -0.40 19.29 -15.64
CA ALA A 35 -0.09 20.70 -15.83
C ALA A 35 -1.36 21.56 -15.76
N TYR A 36 -2.46 21.12 -16.38
CA TYR A 36 -3.74 21.81 -16.31
C TYR A 36 -4.28 21.89 -14.87
N ALA A 37 -4.19 20.81 -14.09
CA ALA A 37 -4.58 20.83 -12.69
C ALA A 37 -3.70 21.79 -11.88
N ALA A 38 -2.40 21.84 -12.14
CA ALA A 38 -1.49 22.80 -11.50
C ALA A 38 -1.84 24.27 -11.84
N GLU A 39 -2.20 24.56 -13.09
CA GLU A 39 -2.69 25.89 -13.48
C GLU A 39 -3.94 26.29 -12.72
N LYS A 40 -4.92 25.37 -12.58
CA LYS A 40 -6.14 25.60 -11.78
C LYS A 40 -5.81 25.89 -10.32
N ILE A 41 -4.94 25.11 -9.69
CA ILE A 41 -4.54 25.30 -8.29
C ILE A 41 -3.81 26.64 -8.12
N ASN A 42 -2.93 27.02 -9.05
CA ASN A 42 -2.28 28.33 -9.04
C ASN A 42 -3.28 29.49 -9.16
N ASP A 43 -4.34 29.35 -9.96
CA ASP A 43 -5.41 30.33 -10.07
C ASP A 43 -6.17 30.47 -8.74
N PHE A 44 -6.45 29.38 -8.05
CA PHE A 44 -7.07 29.41 -6.70
C PHE A 44 -6.20 30.18 -5.70
N VAL A 45 -4.89 29.87 -5.69
CA VAL A 45 -3.93 30.57 -4.81
C VAL A 45 -3.83 32.05 -5.16
N ALA A 46 -3.73 32.38 -6.44
CA ALA A 46 -3.65 33.79 -6.90
C ALA A 46 -4.89 34.60 -6.54
N LYS A 47 -6.07 33.97 -6.46
CA LYS A 47 -7.33 34.58 -6.01
C LYS A 47 -7.45 34.64 -4.49
N GLY A 48 -6.48 34.11 -3.74
CA GLY A 48 -6.50 34.05 -2.27
C GLY A 48 -7.60 33.16 -1.71
N LEU A 49 -8.05 32.15 -2.46
CA LEU A 49 -9.10 31.24 -2.02
C LEU A 49 -8.62 30.31 -0.92
N PHE A 50 -9.50 29.97 0.01
CA PHE A 50 -9.24 28.97 1.03
C PHE A 50 -9.48 27.56 0.46
N ILE A 51 -8.41 26.74 0.40
CA ILE A 51 -8.43 25.42 -0.25
C ILE A 51 -8.71 24.33 0.79
N ARG A 52 -9.74 23.52 0.56
CA ARG A 52 -9.93 22.27 1.31
C ARG A 52 -9.17 21.15 0.62
N VAL A 53 -8.29 20.48 1.35
CA VAL A 53 -7.60 19.25 0.90
C VAL A 53 -8.25 18.07 1.63
N VAL A 54 -8.75 17.09 0.88
CA VAL A 54 -9.30 15.84 1.39
C VAL A 54 -8.44 14.70 0.91
N SER A 55 -8.02 13.78 1.78
CA SER A 55 -7.11 12.71 1.42
C SER A 55 -7.46 11.39 2.11
N HIS A 56 -7.05 10.27 1.52
CA HIS A 56 -7.24 8.95 2.11
C HIS A 56 -6.34 8.75 3.34
N LEU A 57 -6.74 7.82 4.22
CA LEU A 57 -6.09 7.64 5.53
C LEU A 57 -4.85 6.73 5.51
N ASP A 58 -4.59 6.01 4.43
CA ASP A 58 -3.44 5.11 4.35
C ASP A 58 -2.12 5.82 3.99
N ALA A 59 -1.05 5.07 3.84
CA ALA A 59 0.27 5.67 3.57
C ALA A 59 0.32 6.44 2.25
N ASP A 60 -0.41 5.99 1.21
CA ASP A 60 -0.46 6.70 -0.07
C ASP A 60 -1.23 8.01 0.06
N GLY A 61 -2.42 7.97 0.65
CA GLY A 61 -3.20 9.18 0.92
C GLY A 61 -2.50 10.15 1.85
N LEU A 62 -1.86 9.69 2.94
CA LEU A 62 -1.14 10.57 3.87
C LEU A 62 0.08 11.22 3.23
N THR A 63 0.81 10.51 2.36
CA THR A 63 1.91 11.11 1.59
C THR A 63 1.41 12.06 0.52
N ALA A 64 0.31 11.74 -0.16
CA ALA A 64 -0.34 12.64 -1.12
C ALA A 64 -0.80 13.95 -0.45
N ALA A 65 -1.45 13.85 0.72
CA ALA A 65 -1.80 15.02 1.54
C ALA A 65 -0.58 15.86 1.91
N SER A 66 0.51 15.21 2.33
CA SER A 66 1.74 15.88 2.74
C SER A 66 2.43 16.59 1.56
N ILE A 67 2.45 15.95 0.39
CA ILE A 67 2.98 16.54 -0.85
C ILE A 67 2.18 17.78 -1.24
N MET A 68 0.86 17.67 -1.25
CA MET A 68 -0.01 18.80 -1.59
C MET A 68 0.10 19.92 -0.55
N ALA A 69 0.10 19.58 0.75
CA ALA A 69 0.27 20.54 1.84
C ALA A 69 1.57 21.34 1.72
N LYS A 70 2.71 20.64 1.50
CA LYS A 70 4.01 21.33 1.32
C LYS A 70 4.01 22.21 0.08
N SER A 71 3.38 21.76 -1.00
CA SER A 71 3.28 22.54 -2.24
C SER A 71 2.45 23.80 -2.03
N LEU A 72 1.28 23.70 -1.41
CA LEU A 72 0.41 24.83 -1.09
C LEU A 72 1.07 25.79 -0.10
N TYR A 73 1.73 25.26 0.93
CA TYR A 73 2.47 26.09 1.89
C TYR A 73 3.59 26.91 1.23
N ARG A 74 4.36 26.29 0.32
CA ARG A 74 5.41 26.97 -0.45
C ARG A 74 4.86 28.06 -1.37
N LEU A 75 3.62 27.93 -1.81
CA LEU A 75 2.90 28.96 -2.60
C LEU A 75 2.26 30.04 -1.73
N GLY A 76 2.32 29.94 -0.40
CA GLY A 76 1.65 30.87 0.52
C GLY A 76 0.12 30.72 0.53
N ALA A 77 -0.42 29.59 0.10
CA ALA A 77 -1.86 29.34 0.05
C ALA A 77 -2.48 29.19 1.44
N LEU A 78 -3.77 29.55 1.56
CA LEU A 78 -4.60 29.24 2.72
C LEU A 78 -5.27 27.90 2.52
N PHE A 79 -4.99 26.91 3.37
CA PHE A 79 -5.57 25.58 3.21
C PHE A 79 -5.81 24.87 4.56
N ARG A 80 -6.63 23.84 4.52
CA ARG A 80 -6.83 22.90 5.62
C ARG A 80 -6.97 21.49 5.09
N ILE A 81 -6.35 20.53 5.77
CA ILE A 81 -6.39 19.13 5.41
C ILE A 81 -7.46 18.40 6.22
N ARG A 82 -8.16 17.51 5.58
CA ARG A 82 -9.09 16.53 6.14
C ARG A 82 -8.67 15.14 5.64
N VAL A 83 -8.62 14.16 6.53
CA VAL A 83 -8.28 12.78 6.16
C VAL A 83 -9.48 11.91 6.42
N GLU A 84 -9.85 11.09 5.43
CA GLU A 84 -11.05 10.27 5.43
C GLU A 84 -10.74 8.81 5.11
N LYS A 85 -11.59 7.91 5.58
CA LYS A 85 -11.50 6.47 5.31
C LYS A 85 -11.95 6.11 3.89
N GLN A 86 -12.92 6.84 3.38
CA GLN A 86 -13.53 6.68 2.05
C GLN A 86 -14.33 7.93 1.72
N LEU A 87 -14.71 8.08 0.45
CA LEU A 87 -15.65 9.10 0.03
C LEU A 87 -17.07 8.51 0.05
N ASP A 88 -17.87 8.95 1.02
CA ASP A 88 -19.28 8.54 1.17
C ASP A 88 -20.20 9.76 1.34
N GLU A 89 -21.50 9.51 1.50
CA GLU A 89 -22.49 10.58 1.66
C GLU A 89 -22.21 11.45 2.86
N ASP A 90 -21.83 10.88 4.01
CA ASP A 90 -21.57 11.63 5.25
C ASP A 90 -20.39 12.60 5.07
N VAL A 91 -19.32 12.15 4.41
CA VAL A 91 -18.16 13.00 4.10
C VAL A 91 -18.55 14.13 3.16
N VAL A 92 -19.33 13.84 2.11
CA VAL A 92 -19.76 14.85 1.13
C VAL A 92 -20.72 15.85 1.76
N GLU A 93 -21.68 15.40 2.58
CA GLU A 93 -22.58 16.29 3.34
C GLU A 93 -21.80 17.22 4.27
N ALA A 94 -20.79 16.71 4.96
CA ALA A 94 -19.94 17.54 5.81
C ALA A 94 -19.16 18.59 4.99
N LEU A 95 -18.68 18.25 3.79
CA LEU A 95 -18.03 19.21 2.88
C LEU A 95 -19.01 20.27 2.36
N VAL A 96 -20.24 19.88 2.04
CA VAL A 96 -21.32 20.83 1.69
C VAL A 96 -21.61 21.79 2.83
N ALA A 97 -21.70 21.26 4.05
CA ALA A 97 -21.97 22.08 5.24
C ALA A 97 -20.81 23.05 5.57
N GLU A 98 -19.57 22.69 5.25
CA GLU A 98 -18.40 23.58 5.39
C GLU A 98 -18.47 24.78 4.41
N GLY A 99 -19.16 24.65 3.28
CA GLY A 99 -19.32 25.69 2.26
C GLY A 99 -18.00 26.15 1.62
N VAL A 100 -16.96 25.31 1.63
CA VAL A 100 -15.62 25.65 1.13
C VAL A 100 -15.48 25.25 -0.34
N SER A 101 -14.91 26.15 -1.15
CA SER A 101 -14.49 25.92 -2.53
C SER A 101 -13.23 26.76 -2.77
N PRO A 102 -12.16 26.22 -3.39
CA PRO A 102 -12.07 24.91 -4.05
C PRO A 102 -11.76 23.74 -3.12
N ILE A 103 -12.02 22.50 -3.61
CA ILE A 103 -11.71 21.25 -2.90
C ILE A 103 -10.72 20.42 -3.75
N ILE A 104 -9.64 19.95 -3.12
CA ILE A 104 -8.67 19.05 -3.74
C ILE A 104 -8.77 17.69 -3.05
N PHE A 105 -9.15 16.66 -3.79
CA PHE A 105 -9.14 15.28 -3.35
C PHE A 105 -7.82 14.60 -3.77
N ASN A 106 -7.16 13.91 -2.83
CA ASN A 106 -5.95 13.15 -3.11
C ASN A 106 -6.16 11.69 -2.74
N ASP A 107 -5.81 10.78 -3.63
CA ASP A 107 -5.89 9.34 -3.42
C ASP A 107 -7.31 8.88 -3.06
N LEU A 108 -8.30 9.62 -3.49
CA LEU A 108 -9.73 9.30 -3.44
C LEU A 108 -10.51 10.28 -4.32
N GLY A 109 -11.76 9.94 -4.61
CA GLY A 109 -12.66 10.78 -5.40
C GLY A 109 -13.07 10.18 -6.74
N SER A 110 -12.18 9.47 -7.44
CA SER A 110 -12.47 8.89 -8.75
C SER A 110 -13.56 7.82 -8.71
N GLY A 111 -13.68 7.07 -7.62
CA GLY A 111 -14.72 6.04 -7.43
C GLY A 111 -16.10 6.59 -7.06
N GLY A 112 -16.25 7.91 -6.84
CA GLY A 112 -17.50 8.54 -6.39
C GLY A 112 -17.89 9.79 -7.18
N LEU A 113 -17.63 9.83 -8.50
CA LEU A 113 -17.88 11.04 -9.31
C LEU A 113 -19.36 11.43 -9.34
N ASP A 114 -20.27 10.48 -9.38
CA ASP A 114 -21.72 10.75 -9.35
C ASP A 114 -22.15 11.40 -8.04
N LEU A 115 -21.56 10.97 -6.91
CA LEU A 115 -21.80 11.57 -5.60
C LEU A 115 -21.27 13.01 -5.55
N LEU A 116 -20.04 13.24 -6.04
CA LEU A 116 -19.48 14.59 -6.14
C LEU A 116 -20.31 15.48 -7.05
N GLN A 117 -20.75 14.97 -8.21
CA GLN A 117 -21.58 15.72 -9.14
C GLN A 117 -22.93 16.10 -8.52
N SER A 118 -23.58 15.16 -7.85
CA SER A 118 -24.93 15.38 -7.29
C SER A 118 -24.95 16.43 -6.18
N ARG A 119 -23.85 16.56 -5.39
CA ARG A 119 -23.83 17.36 -4.16
C ARG A 119 -22.86 18.56 -4.20
N LEU A 120 -21.79 18.50 -5.01
CA LEU A 120 -20.70 19.47 -5.05
C LEU A 120 -20.47 20.06 -6.45
N SER A 121 -21.40 19.90 -7.39
CA SER A 121 -21.27 20.38 -8.78
C SER A 121 -21.10 21.90 -8.93
N SER A 122 -21.44 22.68 -7.90
CA SER A 122 -21.19 24.13 -7.86
C SER A 122 -19.81 24.52 -7.35
N ASN A 123 -19.04 23.56 -6.83
CA ASN A 123 -17.69 23.78 -6.28
C ASN A 123 -16.63 23.52 -7.35
N ASP A 124 -15.56 24.30 -7.32
CA ASP A 124 -14.34 23.92 -8.07
C ASP A 124 -13.69 22.71 -7.40
N ILE A 125 -13.61 21.62 -8.11
CA ILE A 125 -13.07 20.33 -7.61
C ILE A 125 -11.86 19.90 -8.42
N VAL A 126 -10.80 19.50 -7.72
CA VAL A 126 -9.63 18.84 -8.30
C VAL A 126 -9.51 17.44 -7.69
N VAL A 127 -9.50 16.40 -8.52
CA VAL A 127 -9.29 15.01 -8.10
C VAL A 127 -7.95 14.52 -8.61
N LEU A 128 -7.05 14.16 -7.70
CA LEU A 128 -5.71 13.63 -7.94
C LEU A 128 -5.68 12.19 -7.43
N ASP A 129 -6.03 11.24 -8.30
CA ASP A 129 -6.33 9.89 -7.87
C ASP A 129 -5.85 8.85 -8.90
N HIS A 130 -5.66 7.61 -8.47
CA HIS A 130 -5.20 6.50 -9.29
C HIS A 130 -6.20 5.32 -9.30
N HIS A 131 -7.28 5.41 -8.55
CA HIS A 131 -8.34 4.41 -8.53
C HIS A 131 -9.16 4.44 -9.82
N GLN A 132 -9.84 3.31 -10.12
CA GLN A 132 -10.71 3.21 -11.29
C GLN A 132 -11.81 4.29 -11.23
N PRO A 133 -11.94 5.16 -12.24
CA PRO A 133 -13.00 6.15 -12.28
C PRO A 133 -14.38 5.50 -12.43
N LEU A 134 -15.34 5.96 -11.64
CA LEU A 134 -16.74 5.56 -11.70
C LEU A 134 -17.63 6.79 -11.72
N GLY A 135 -18.52 6.89 -12.71
CA GLY A 135 -19.38 8.05 -12.95
C GLY A 135 -18.86 8.98 -14.05
N ASP A 136 -19.64 10.02 -14.35
CA ASP A 136 -19.36 10.96 -15.41
C ASP A 136 -18.57 12.18 -14.95
N THR A 137 -17.85 12.81 -15.88
CA THR A 137 -17.18 14.10 -15.63
C THR A 137 -18.21 15.25 -15.69
N PHE A 138 -17.95 16.34 -14.95
CA PHE A 138 -18.81 17.52 -14.93
C PHE A 138 -17.97 18.83 -15.02
N PRO A 139 -18.58 19.98 -15.39
CA PRO A 139 -17.83 21.19 -15.80
C PRO A 139 -16.87 21.77 -14.78
N THR A 140 -17.16 21.64 -13.47
CA THR A 140 -16.32 22.17 -12.38
C THR A 140 -15.26 21.17 -11.89
N LEU A 141 -15.23 19.96 -12.44
CA LEU A 141 -14.27 18.91 -12.10
C LEU A 141 -13.00 19.03 -12.96
N THR A 142 -11.87 19.11 -12.30
CA THR A 142 -10.55 18.88 -12.91
C THR A 142 -10.00 17.56 -12.38
N GLN A 143 -9.65 16.64 -13.26
CA GLN A 143 -9.24 15.30 -12.86
C GLN A 143 -7.89 14.93 -13.46
N VAL A 144 -6.99 14.38 -12.60
CA VAL A 144 -5.74 13.74 -13.01
C VAL A 144 -5.79 12.29 -12.57
N ASN A 145 -6.02 11.40 -13.53
CA ASN A 145 -6.12 9.98 -13.27
C ASN A 145 -5.42 9.19 -14.39
N PRO A 146 -4.52 8.24 -14.05
CA PRO A 146 -3.74 7.47 -15.02
C PRO A 146 -4.59 6.62 -15.96
N HIS A 147 -5.77 6.14 -15.51
CA HIS A 147 -6.66 5.30 -16.30
C HIS A 147 -7.14 5.98 -17.60
N TYR A 148 -7.36 7.29 -17.59
CA TYR A 148 -7.73 8.04 -18.82
C TYR A 148 -6.62 8.12 -19.85
N HIS A 149 -5.40 7.73 -19.48
CA HIS A 149 -4.21 7.81 -20.31
C HIS A 149 -3.58 6.44 -20.58
N GLY A 150 -4.33 5.36 -20.34
CA GLY A 150 -3.90 3.99 -20.62
C GLY A 150 -2.89 3.40 -19.62
N PHE A 151 -2.74 3.99 -18.43
CA PHE A 151 -1.90 3.45 -17.37
C PHE A 151 -2.74 2.69 -16.33
N ASN A 152 -2.14 1.66 -15.75
CA ASN A 152 -2.71 0.92 -14.65
C ASN A 152 -2.40 1.61 -13.30
N GLY A 153 -3.41 2.24 -12.69
CA GLY A 153 -3.27 2.92 -11.42
C GLY A 153 -2.80 2.02 -10.27
N ALA A 154 -3.12 0.72 -10.29
CA ALA A 154 -2.69 -0.20 -9.23
C ALA A 154 -1.20 -0.61 -9.29
N GLN A 155 -0.47 -0.31 -10.39
CA GLN A 155 0.89 -0.81 -10.60
C GLN A 155 1.90 0.22 -11.10
N GLU A 156 1.45 1.31 -11.73
CA GLU A 156 2.31 2.18 -12.52
C GLU A 156 2.47 3.58 -11.93
N ILE A 157 1.48 4.02 -11.13
CA ILE A 157 1.53 5.25 -10.34
C ILE A 157 0.49 5.18 -9.23
N SER A 158 0.84 5.67 -8.04
CA SER A 158 -0.04 5.78 -6.87
C SER A 158 -0.67 7.16 -6.76
N GLY A 159 -1.63 7.35 -5.84
CA GLY A 159 -2.25 8.65 -5.55
C GLY A 159 -1.23 9.72 -5.16
N SER A 160 -0.25 9.35 -4.33
CA SER A 160 0.87 10.24 -4.00
C SER A 160 1.76 10.56 -5.20
N GLY A 161 1.92 9.60 -6.12
CA GLY A 161 2.62 9.82 -7.39
C GLY A 161 1.89 10.81 -8.30
N VAL A 162 0.55 10.73 -8.35
CA VAL A 162 -0.29 11.70 -9.07
C VAL A 162 -0.17 13.08 -8.41
N ALA A 163 -0.33 13.17 -7.09
CA ALA A 163 -0.16 14.41 -6.34
C ALA A 163 1.23 15.04 -6.53
N TYR A 164 2.29 14.21 -6.51
CA TYR A 164 3.66 14.66 -6.80
C TYR A 164 3.81 15.21 -8.23
N THR A 165 3.21 14.53 -9.21
CA THR A 165 3.30 14.98 -10.60
C THR A 165 2.70 16.37 -10.77
N VAL A 166 1.58 16.65 -10.11
CA VAL A 166 0.97 18.00 -10.07
C VAL A 166 1.82 18.97 -9.26
N ALA A 167 2.32 18.57 -8.09
CA ALA A 167 3.18 19.39 -7.24
C ALA A 167 4.44 19.88 -7.97
N LYS A 168 5.09 19.00 -8.76
CA LYS A 168 6.24 19.36 -9.60
C LYS A 168 5.87 20.37 -10.70
N LYS A 169 4.63 20.35 -11.20
CA LYS A 169 4.11 21.34 -12.16
C LYS A 169 3.76 22.67 -11.48
N LEU A 170 3.30 22.64 -10.24
CA LEU A 170 3.08 23.86 -9.44
C LEU A 170 4.38 24.63 -9.22
N ASN A 171 5.44 23.93 -8.85
CA ASN A 171 6.77 24.51 -8.68
C ASN A 171 7.85 23.45 -8.87
N ALA A 172 8.83 23.70 -9.73
CA ALA A 172 9.94 22.79 -10.00
C ALA A 172 10.78 22.44 -8.75
N SER A 173 10.81 23.32 -7.74
CA SER A 173 11.48 23.05 -6.46
C SER A 173 10.84 21.90 -5.67
N ASN A 174 9.59 21.54 -5.96
CA ASN A 174 8.89 20.42 -5.34
C ASN A 174 9.44 19.04 -5.76
N ILE A 175 10.51 19.01 -6.55
CA ILE A 175 11.20 17.77 -6.94
C ILE A 175 11.70 16.97 -5.71
N ASP A 176 11.99 17.62 -4.60
CA ASP A 176 12.38 17.00 -3.33
C ASP A 176 11.27 16.12 -2.71
N LEU A 177 10.00 16.38 -3.09
CA LEU A 177 8.84 15.61 -2.62
C LEU A 177 8.71 14.24 -3.30
N ALA A 178 9.54 13.93 -4.28
CA ALA A 178 9.59 12.63 -4.96
C ALA A 178 9.80 11.47 -3.97
N SER A 179 10.57 11.70 -2.90
CA SER A 179 10.81 10.69 -1.86
C SER A 179 9.52 10.29 -1.14
N LEU A 180 8.60 11.23 -0.85
CA LEU A 180 7.30 10.95 -0.26
C LEU A 180 6.40 10.17 -1.22
N ALA A 181 6.40 10.51 -2.51
CA ALA A 181 5.64 9.77 -3.51
C ALA A 181 6.10 8.30 -3.62
N VAL A 182 7.41 8.04 -3.49
CA VAL A 182 7.95 6.67 -3.42
C VAL A 182 7.47 5.94 -2.16
N VAL A 183 7.38 6.62 -1.01
CA VAL A 183 6.83 6.03 0.22
C VAL A 183 5.38 5.61 0.03
N GLY A 184 4.54 6.46 -0.59
CA GLY A 184 3.14 6.14 -0.88
C GLY A 184 3.00 4.97 -1.85
N ALA A 185 3.72 5.00 -2.96
CA ALA A 185 3.71 3.90 -3.94
C ALA A 185 4.09 2.53 -3.32
N LEU A 186 5.01 2.52 -2.34
CA LEU A 186 5.34 1.30 -1.58
C LEU A 186 4.25 0.96 -0.55
N GLY A 187 3.55 1.95 -0.01
CA GLY A 187 2.36 1.76 0.82
C GLY A 187 1.28 0.96 0.10
N ASP A 188 1.04 1.28 -1.16
CA ASP A 188 0.15 0.58 -2.09
C ASP A 188 0.74 -0.71 -2.70
N SER A 189 1.94 -1.08 -2.28
CA SER A 189 2.60 -2.29 -2.77
C SER A 189 2.79 -2.30 -4.31
N GLN A 190 2.99 -1.16 -4.96
CA GLN A 190 3.15 -1.06 -6.43
C GLN A 190 4.45 -1.68 -6.96
N ASP A 191 5.30 -2.17 -6.07
CA ASP A 191 6.47 -2.99 -6.39
C ASP A 191 6.18 -4.51 -6.38
N ARG A 192 4.92 -4.94 -6.32
CA ARG A 192 4.52 -6.36 -6.39
C ARG A 192 4.66 -6.90 -7.81
N ASN A 193 5.88 -7.09 -8.23
CA ASN A 193 6.24 -7.70 -9.51
C ASN A 193 7.48 -8.60 -9.33
N PRO A 194 7.86 -9.44 -10.32
CA PRO A 194 8.97 -10.37 -10.18
C PRO A 194 10.32 -9.72 -9.82
N LYS A 195 10.55 -8.47 -10.24
CA LYS A 195 11.77 -7.71 -9.92
C LYS A 195 11.68 -6.94 -8.62
N ARG A 196 10.48 -6.86 -8.01
CA ARG A 196 10.22 -6.08 -6.80
C ARG A 196 10.73 -4.63 -6.90
N GLU A 197 10.40 -3.97 -7.98
CA GLU A 197 10.80 -2.58 -8.27
C GLU A 197 9.60 -1.74 -8.72
N LEU A 198 9.66 -0.44 -8.47
CA LEU A 198 8.70 0.53 -8.99
C LEU A 198 8.91 0.72 -10.50
N ARG A 199 7.83 0.74 -11.29
CA ARG A 199 7.84 0.72 -12.77
C ARG A 199 7.11 1.92 -13.35
N SER A 200 7.22 2.06 -14.70
CA SER A 200 6.46 3.04 -15.49
C SER A 200 6.60 4.47 -14.94
N LEU A 201 5.51 5.17 -14.66
CA LEU A 201 5.50 6.53 -14.12
C LEU A 201 6.19 6.63 -12.76
N ASN A 202 6.03 5.65 -11.88
CA ASN A 202 6.76 5.59 -10.61
C ASN A 202 8.28 5.59 -10.80
N LYS A 203 8.80 4.93 -11.86
CA LYS A 203 10.24 4.93 -12.15
C LYS A 203 10.75 6.33 -12.49
N THR A 204 9.94 7.15 -13.14
CA THR A 204 10.27 8.56 -13.41
C THR A 204 10.34 9.35 -12.10
N ILE A 205 9.41 9.11 -11.17
CA ILE A 205 9.40 9.75 -9.84
C ILE A 205 10.66 9.34 -9.04
N VAL A 206 11.02 8.06 -9.08
CA VAL A 206 12.26 7.55 -8.47
C VAL A 206 13.48 8.27 -9.04
N ALA A 207 13.57 8.42 -10.36
CA ALA A 207 14.68 9.14 -11.02
C ALA A 207 14.73 10.61 -10.58
N ASP A 208 13.59 11.27 -10.45
CA ASP A 208 13.51 12.65 -9.92
C ASP A 208 14.09 12.73 -8.50
N GLY A 209 13.72 11.80 -7.61
CA GLY A 209 14.23 11.78 -6.23
C GLY A 209 15.73 11.53 -6.14
N VAL A 210 16.25 10.66 -7.00
CA VAL A 210 17.70 10.42 -7.10
C VAL A 210 18.42 11.66 -7.62
N ASN A 211 17.92 12.28 -8.67
CA ASN A 211 18.49 13.51 -9.25
C ASN A 211 18.44 14.68 -8.26
N ALA A 212 17.39 14.78 -7.45
CA ALA A 212 17.26 15.78 -6.40
C ALA A 212 18.14 15.52 -5.17
N GLY A 213 18.80 14.36 -5.09
CA GLY A 213 19.63 14.00 -3.94
C GLY A 213 18.82 13.75 -2.65
N CYS A 214 17.53 13.41 -2.76
CA CYS A 214 16.70 13.07 -1.60
C CYS A 214 16.43 11.56 -1.49
N LEU A 215 16.73 10.78 -2.54
CA LEU A 215 16.51 9.33 -2.60
C LEU A 215 17.77 8.60 -3.10
N SER A 216 18.07 7.47 -2.50
CA SER A 216 19.02 6.48 -3.03
C SER A 216 18.27 5.19 -3.34
N VAL A 217 18.66 4.53 -4.43
CA VAL A 217 18.05 3.26 -4.87
C VAL A 217 19.15 2.24 -5.08
N GLU A 218 18.98 1.08 -4.50
CA GLU A 218 19.86 -0.08 -4.69
C GLU A 218 19.03 -1.36 -4.86
N ASN A 219 19.60 -2.35 -5.52
CA ASN A 219 19.01 -3.68 -5.58
C ASN A 219 19.64 -4.53 -4.48
N ASP A 220 18.88 -4.84 -3.41
CA ASP A 220 19.39 -5.48 -2.19
C ASP A 220 18.35 -6.40 -1.57
N LEU A 221 18.72 -7.09 -0.49
CA LEU A 221 17.81 -7.87 0.34
C LEU A 221 16.68 -7.01 0.89
N THR A 222 15.43 -7.44 0.69
CA THR A 222 14.21 -6.69 1.03
C THR A 222 13.58 -7.14 2.36
N PHE A 223 14.40 -7.55 3.34
CA PHE A 223 13.90 -7.89 4.67
C PHE A 223 13.26 -6.68 5.33
N TYR A 224 12.10 -6.89 5.93
CA TYR A 224 11.41 -5.80 6.62
C TYR A 224 12.12 -5.43 7.93
N GLY A 225 12.30 -4.12 8.16
CA GLY A 225 13.03 -3.61 9.32
C GLY A 225 14.56 -3.54 9.08
N ARG A 226 14.97 -3.33 7.83
CA ARG A 226 16.38 -3.27 7.44
C ARG A 226 17.16 -2.12 8.10
N GLU A 227 16.50 -1.04 8.50
CA GLU A 227 17.08 0.08 9.25
C GLU A 227 16.94 -0.08 10.77
N THR A 228 15.82 -0.58 11.23
CA THR A 228 15.43 -0.45 12.65
C THR A 228 15.48 -1.76 13.43
N ARG A 229 15.48 -2.92 12.77
CA ARG A 229 15.45 -4.22 13.45
C ARG A 229 16.80 -4.93 13.48
N PRO A 230 17.13 -5.64 14.58
CA PRO A 230 18.21 -6.63 14.58
C PRO A 230 18.04 -7.61 13.40
N ILE A 231 19.15 -7.92 12.70
CA ILE A 231 19.09 -8.71 11.46
C ILE A 231 18.41 -10.08 11.62
N HIS A 232 18.58 -10.77 12.76
CA HIS A 232 17.89 -12.03 13.02
C HIS A 232 16.38 -11.87 13.10
N LYS A 233 15.90 -10.75 13.67
CA LYS A 233 14.48 -10.41 13.71
C LYS A 233 13.97 -10.00 12.34
N ALA A 234 14.72 -9.18 11.57
CA ALA A 234 14.35 -8.83 10.21
C ALA A 234 14.19 -10.06 9.33
N LEU A 235 15.07 -11.06 9.47
CA LEU A 235 14.98 -12.34 8.77
C LEU A 235 13.74 -13.14 9.23
N ALA A 236 13.52 -13.27 10.54
CA ALA A 236 12.38 -14.00 11.08
C ALA A 236 11.02 -13.39 10.69
N TYR A 237 10.94 -12.06 10.62
CA TYR A 237 9.72 -11.35 10.21
C TYR A 237 9.52 -11.26 8.70
N THR A 238 10.44 -11.82 7.89
CA THR A 238 10.26 -11.90 6.43
C THR A 238 9.25 -12.99 6.10
N THR A 239 8.06 -12.58 5.60
CA THR A 239 6.95 -13.48 5.23
C THR A 239 6.73 -13.54 3.72
N ASN A 240 7.32 -12.61 2.97
CA ASN A 240 7.25 -12.59 1.51
C ASN A 240 8.65 -12.40 0.88
N PRO A 241 9.27 -13.51 0.44
CA PRO A 241 8.77 -14.88 0.47
C PRO A 241 8.80 -15.49 1.86
N PHE A 242 7.87 -16.42 2.14
CA PHE A 242 7.96 -17.22 3.35
C PHE A 242 9.16 -18.16 3.28
N LEU A 243 9.97 -18.20 4.34
CA LEU A 243 11.19 -18.99 4.45
C LEU A 243 10.95 -20.16 5.42
N PRO A 244 10.62 -21.39 4.94
CA PRO A 244 10.31 -22.51 5.82
C PRO A 244 11.43 -22.79 6.84
N GLY A 245 11.07 -22.74 8.12
CA GLY A 245 11.97 -22.96 9.23
C GLY A 245 12.83 -21.75 9.65
N LEU A 246 12.62 -20.60 9.01
CA LEU A 246 13.22 -19.30 9.39
C LEU A 246 12.14 -18.25 9.67
N SER A 247 11.14 -18.10 8.79
CA SER A 247 10.04 -17.16 9.01
C SER A 247 9.26 -17.53 10.27
N GLY A 248 9.11 -16.57 11.19
CA GLY A 248 8.49 -16.74 12.50
C GLY A 248 9.42 -17.28 13.60
N GLU A 249 10.66 -17.65 13.28
CA GLU A 249 11.56 -18.40 14.16
C GLU A 249 12.81 -17.58 14.52
N GLU A 250 12.69 -16.63 15.46
CA GLU A 250 13.79 -15.72 15.82
C GLU A 250 15.06 -16.46 16.25
N ASP A 251 14.94 -17.51 17.10
CA ASP A 251 16.07 -18.28 17.59
C ASP A 251 16.78 -19.07 16.50
N LYS A 252 16.01 -19.64 15.54
CA LYS A 252 16.58 -20.34 14.39
C LYS A 252 17.29 -19.36 13.45
N CYS A 253 16.73 -18.17 13.25
CA CYS A 253 17.39 -17.10 12.49
C CYS A 253 18.67 -16.62 13.15
N LEU A 254 18.67 -16.50 14.48
CA LEU A 254 19.86 -16.16 15.23
C LEU A 254 20.96 -17.22 15.04
N GLY A 255 20.63 -18.50 15.25
CA GLY A 255 21.55 -19.62 15.04
C GLY A 255 22.07 -19.72 13.60
N PHE A 256 21.19 -19.52 12.61
CA PHE A 256 21.55 -19.49 11.19
C PHE A 256 22.61 -18.42 10.89
N LEU A 257 22.43 -17.20 11.35
CA LEU A 257 23.36 -16.10 11.12
C LEU A 257 24.69 -16.29 11.87
N VAL A 258 24.66 -16.83 13.08
CA VAL A 258 25.87 -17.18 13.86
C VAL A 258 26.69 -18.24 13.14
N ASN A 259 26.05 -19.31 12.62
CA ASN A 259 26.71 -20.38 11.86
C ASN A 259 27.35 -19.85 10.56
N LEU A 260 26.81 -18.78 9.98
CA LEU A 260 27.40 -18.07 8.85
C LEU A 260 28.61 -17.20 9.24
N GLY A 261 28.88 -17.05 10.53
CA GLY A 261 29.94 -16.15 11.05
C GLY A 261 29.59 -14.67 10.88
N ILE A 262 28.29 -14.34 10.79
CA ILE A 262 27.84 -12.95 10.76
C ILE A 262 27.92 -12.35 12.17
N LYS A 263 28.65 -11.27 12.31
CA LYS A 263 28.73 -10.55 13.59
C LYS A 263 27.42 -9.80 13.85
N LEU A 264 26.64 -10.24 14.84
CA LEU A 264 25.29 -9.71 15.10
C LEU A 264 25.28 -8.41 15.91
N GLN A 265 26.36 -8.12 16.64
CA GLN A 265 26.48 -6.92 17.47
C GLN A 265 27.76 -6.16 17.13
N ASN A 266 27.70 -4.84 17.26
CA ASN A 266 28.84 -3.95 17.19
C ASN A 266 28.80 -2.99 18.39
N ARG A 267 29.83 -3.02 19.24
CA ARG A 267 29.94 -2.21 20.49
C ARG A 267 28.69 -2.29 21.38
N GLY A 268 28.12 -3.51 21.55
CA GLY A 268 26.91 -3.76 22.35
C GLY A 268 25.58 -3.45 21.66
N ARG A 269 25.57 -2.84 20.49
CA ARG A 269 24.37 -2.57 19.70
C ARG A 269 24.13 -3.70 18.70
N TRP A 270 22.87 -4.16 18.58
CA TRP A 270 22.46 -5.08 17.54
C TRP A 270 22.56 -4.42 16.16
N ARG A 271 23.12 -5.15 15.21
CA ARG A 271 23.21 -4.71 13.82
C ARG A 271 21.91 -4.97 13.08
N ALA A 272 21.46 -3.99 12.33
CA ALA A 272 20.39 -4.11 11.34
C ALA A 272 20.97 -4.59 9.99
N LEU A 273 20.11 -4.94 9.03
CA LEU A 273 20.55 -5.36 7.70
C LEU A 273 21.40 -4.29 7.00
N ASN A 274 21.04 -3.04 7.19
CA ASN A 274 21.75 -1.90 6.58
C ASN A 274 23.15 -1.64 7.19
N ASP A 275 23.46 -2.22 8.35
CA ASP A 275 24.81 -2.20 8.96
C ASP A 275 25.75 -3.28 8.38
N LEU A 276 25.23 -4.19 7.56
CA LEU A 276 26.01 -5.28 6.97
C LEU A 276 26.76 -4.80 5.73
N LYS A 277 27.95 -5.36 5.52
CA LYS A 277 28.72 -5.17 4.29
C LYS A 277 28.13 -6.02 3.16
N ALA A 278 28.45 -5.67 1.93
CA ALA A 278 27.96 -6.37 0.74
C ALA A 278 28.32 -7.88 0.75
N ASP A 279 29.52 -8.24 1.18
CA ASP A 279 29.96 -9.63 1.31
C ASP A 279 29.16 -10.42 2.36
N GLU A 280 28.79 -9.79 3.48
CA GLU A 280 27.94 -10.38 4.50
C GLU A 280 26.52 -10.61 3.96
N LYS A 281 25.94 -9.63 3.27
CA LYS A 281 24.62 -9.73 2.63
C LYS A 281 24.59 -10.83 1.56
N GLN A 282 25.62 -10.89 0.71
CA GLN A 282 25.75 -11.92 -0.31
C GLN A 282 25.85 -13.33 0.32
N LYS A 283 26.56 -13.46 1.43
CA LYS A 283 26.69 -14.73 2.18
C LYS A 283 25.33 -15.18 2.71
N ILE A 284 24.56 -14.27 3.32
CA ILE A 284 23.20 -14.53 3.81
C ILE A 284 22.32 -14.99 2.66
N PHE A 285 22.31 -14.25 1.53
CA PHE A 285 21.52 -14.60 0.35
C PHE A 285 21.86 -15.98 -0.18
N SER A 286 23.15 -16.27 -0.35
CA SER A 286 23.61 -17.55 -0.90
C SER A 286 23.21 -18.75 -0.03
N GLU A 287 23.28 -18.59 1.30
CA GLU A 287 22.88 -19.67 2.21
C GLU A 287 21.36 -19.83 2.31
N ILE A 288 20.58 -18.75 2.26
CA ILE A 288 19.13 -18.86 2.16
C ILE A 288 18.75 -19.55 0.82
N ALA A 289 19.42 -19.22 -0.28
CA ALA A 289 19.20 -19.88 -1.57
C ALA A 289 19.44 -21.38 -1.50
N LYS A 290 20.56 -21.82 -0.89
CA LYS A 290 20.85 -23.24 -0.67
C LYS A 290 19.79 -23.89 0.26
N TRP A 291 19.42 -23.20 1.32
CA TRP A 291 18.38 -23.68 2.26
C TRP A 291 17.04 -23.92 1.56
N LEU A 292 16.57 -22.96 0.75
CA LEU A 292 15.32 -23.08 0.00
C LEU A 292 15.41 -24.19 -1.08
N SER A 293 16.56 -24.32 -1.75
CA SER A 293 16.81 -25.42 -2.70
C SER A 293 16.75 -26.78 -2.02
N SER A 294 17.29 -26.92 -0.80
CA SER A 294 17.20 -28.16 0.00
C SER A 294 15.76 -28.53 0.37
N LYS A 295 14.86 -27.54 0.43
CA LYS A 295 13.42 -27.71 0.65
C LYS A 295 12.62 -27.90 -0.65
N ARG A 296 13.30 -28.06 -1.81
CA ARG A 296 12.71 -28.23 -3.14
C ARG A 296 11.81 -27.07 -3.58
N LEU A 297 12.06 -25.86 -3.08
CA LEU A 297 11.32 -24.67 -3.49
C LEU A 297 11.88 -24.13 -4.82
N PRO A 298 11.01 -23.58 -5.68
CA PRO A 298 11.44 -22.99 -6.96
C PRO A 298 12.44 -21.84 -6.76
N SER A 299 13.38 -21.70 -7.67
CA SER A 299 14.36 -20.60 -7.67
C SER A 299 13.72 -19.21 -7.71
N THR A 300 12.52 -19.10 -8.27
CA THR A 300 11.70 -17.86 -8.29
C THR A 300 11.37 -17.35 -6.88
N VAL A 301 11.28 -18.24 -5.88
CA VAL A 301 11.07 -17.84 -4.48
C VAL A 301 12.30 -17.13 -3.94
N VAL A 302 13.50 -17.61 -4.29
CA VAL A 302 14.78 -17.00 -3.87
C VAL A 302 14.91 -15.59 -4.44
N LEU A 303 14.54 -15.40 -5.71
CA LEU A 303 14.62 -14.10 -6.37
C LEU A 303 13.74 -13.03 -5.71
N ARG A 304 12.66 -13.44 -5.03
CA ARG A 304 11.80 -12.52 -4.27
C ARG A 304 12.45 -11.94 -3.01
N LEU A 305 13.62 -12.42 -2.60
CA LEU A 305 14.39 -11.84 -1.49
C LEU A 305 15.12 -10.56 -1.89
N ILE A 306 15.32 -10.35 -3.19
CA ILE A 306 16.04 -9.20 -3.74
C ILE A 306 15.04 -8.29 -4.47
N GLY A 307 15.22 -7.00 -4.33
CA GLY A 307 14.39 -6.01 -5.02
C GLY A 307 14.88 -4.58 -4.79
N GLY A 308 14.17 -3.63 -5.35
CA GLY A 308 14.44 -2.22 -5.16
C GLY A 308 14.32 -1.80 -3.70
N VAL A 309 15.38 -1.27 -3.18
CA VAL A 309 15.44 -0.64 -1.84
C VAL A 309 15.56 0.85 -2.04
N TYR A 310 14.65 1.59 -1.44
CA TYR A 310 14.51 3.03 -1.60
C TYR A 310 14.81 3.69 -0.26
N THR A 311 15.93 4.42 -0.20
CA THR A 311 16.45 5.04 1.04
C THR A 311 16.29 6.56 0.95
N LEU A 312 15.56 7.15 1.90
CA LEU A 312 15.48 8.60 2.09
C LEU A 312 16.77 9.06 2.77
N ILE A 313 17.70 9.59 1.98
CA ILE A 313 19.08 9.83 2.45
C ILE A 313 19.21 11.00 3.41
N GLN A 314 18.22 11.88 3.46
CA GLN A 314 18.15 13.00 4.39
C GLN A 314 17.67 12.58 5.80
N GLU A 315 17.09 11.39 5.94
CA GLU A 315 16.63 10.87 7.23
C GLU A 315 17.76 10.17 7.99
N ASP A 316 17.70 10.23 9.31
CA ASP A 316 18.71 9.67 10.19
C ASP A 316 18.81 8.14 10.08
N ARG A 317 20.03 7.60 10.20
CA ARG A 317 20.26 6.16 10.26
C ARG A 317 19.59 5.54 11.47
N GLY A 318 18.93 4.40 11.25
CA GLY A 318 18.16 3.70 12.29
C GLY A 318 16.80 4.32 12.58
N SER A 319 16.38 5.37 11.84
CA SER A 319 15.03 5.91 11.88
C SER A 319 14.08 5.08 11.01
N TYR A 320 12.84 4.93 11.44
CA TYR A 320 11.75 4.35 10.63
C TYR A 320 11.45 5.13 9.35
N LEU A 321 11.92 6.39 9.25
CA LEU A 321 11.67 7.25 8.09
C LEU A 321 12.69 7.03 6.96
N ARG A 322 13.82 6.36 7.25
CA ARG A 322 14.91 6.23 6.30
C ARG A 322 14.66 5.19 5.21
N ASP A 323 14.12 4.03 5.54
CA ASP A 323 13.67 3.05 4.56
C ASP A 323 12.23 3.34 4.16
N ALA A 324 11.96 3.50 2.86
CA ALA A 324 10.64 3.91 2.38
C ALA A 324 9.52 2.91 2.71
N ARG A 325 9.82 1.60 2.85
CA ARG A 325 8.82 0.59 3.28
C ARG A 325 8.53 0.65 4.77
N GLU A 326 9.56 0.91 5.60
CA GLU A 326 9.36 1.12 7.03
C GLU A 326 8.56 2.40 7.26
N TYR A 327 8.86 3.46 6.49
CA TYR A 327 8.11 4.71 6.57
C TYR A 327 6.64 4.53 6.15
N SER A 328 6.37 3.86 5.04
CA SER A 328 4.99 3.59 4.62
C SER A 328 4.20 2.78 5.66
N SER A 329 4.87 1.82 6.33
CA SER A 329 4.25 1.04 7.41
C SER A 329 3.92 1.88 8.64
N LEU A 330 4.77 2.85 8.97
CA LEU A 330 4.54 3.80 10.06
C LEU A 330 3.35 4.71 9.75
N LEU A 331 3.25 5.22 8.51
CA LEU A 331 2.10 6.04 8.08
C LEU A 331 0.80 5.24 8.08
N ASN A 332 0.83 4.00 7.59
CA ASN A 332 -0.32 3.10 7.65
C ASN A 332 -0.79 2.86 9.10
N ALA A 333 0.14 2.78 10.05
CA ALA A 333 -0.22 2.69 11.47
C ALA A 333 -0.92 3.97 11.96
N CYS A 334 -0.45 5.15 11.55
CA CYS A 334 -1.09 6.41 11.89
C CYS A 334 -2.56 6.46 11.42
N GLY A 335 -2.82 6.10 10.17
CA GLY A 335 -4.19 6.07 9.64
C GLY A 335 -5.08 5.07 10.37
N ARG A 336 -4.58 3.86 10.60
CA ARG A 336 -5.37 2.78 11.25
C ARG A 336 -5.60 2.96 12.74
N MET A 337 -4.79 3.77 13.40
CA MET A 337 -4.93 4.11 14.82
C MET A 337 -5.62 5.45 15.04
N ASP A 338 -6.33 5.98 14.04
CA ASP A 338 -7.04 7.27 14.07
C ASP A 338 -6.12 8.46 14.44
N LYS A 339 -4.87 8.38 13.99
CA LYS A 339 -3.80 9.40 14.17
C LYS A 339 -3.28 9.93 12.84
N ALA A 340 -4.13 9.96 11.81
CA ALA A 340 -3.76 10.40 10.46
C ALA A 340 -3.08 11.78 10.43
N GLY A 341 -3.51 12.70 11.28
CA GLY A 341 -2.89 14.03 11.43
C GLY A 341 -1.40 13.97 11.80
N LEU A 342 -0.97 13.01 12.64
CA LEU A 342 0.44 12.79 12.94
C LEU A 342 1.21 12.31 11.70
N GLY A 343 0.62 11.40 10.91
CA GLY A 343 1.21 10.94 9.66
C GLY A 343 1.44 12.09 8.67
N VAL A 344 0.47 12.99 8.54
CA VAL A 344 0.61 14.20 7.71
C VAL A 344 1.68 15.13 8.26
N SER A 345 1.76 15.33 9.59
CA SER A 345 2.78 16.17 10.22
C SER A 345 4.20 15.65 9.97
N ILE A 346 4.41 14.34 10.08
CA ILE A 346 5.69 13.69 9.74
C ILE A 346 6.02 13.87 8.25
N GLY A 347 5.06 13.64 7.37
CA GLY A 347 5.22 13.87 5.93
C GLY A 347 5.49 15.34 5.60
N PHE A 348 4.88 16.26 6.33
CA PHE A 348 5.12 17.70 6.21
C PHE A 348 6.53 18.11 6.70
N GLY A 349 7.16 17.32 7.58
CA GLY A 349 8.54 17.51 7.98
C GLY A 349 8.77 17.73 9.48
N ASP A 350 7.76 17.53 10.34
CA ASP A 350 7.97 17.54 11.79
C ASP A 350 8.84 16.34 12.18
N ARG A 351 9.97 16.61 12.82
CA ARG A 351 10.95 15.61 13.28
C ARG A 351 11.18 15.68 14.78
N GLU A 352 10.39 16.47 15.49
CA GLU A 352 10.45 16.66 16.94
C GLU A 352 9.30 15.89 17.60
N LYS A 353 8.32 16.61 18.14
CA LYS A 353 7.22 16.03 18.92
C LYS A 353 6.36 15.03 18.17
N ALA A 354 6.02 15.32 16.90
CA ALA A 354 5.23 14.39 16.10
C ALA A 354 5.99 13.08 15.82
N LEU A 355 7.32 13.10 15.71
CA LEU A 355 8.12 11.88 15.51
C LEU A 355 8.10 10.98 16.77
N GLU A 356 8.18 11.57 17.96
CA GLU A 356 8.07 10.81 19.23
C GLU A 356 6.67 10.17 19.33
N GLU A 357 5.61 10.97 19.16
CA GLU A 357 4.23 10.49 19.25
C GLU A 357 3.93 9.38 18.20
N VAL A 358 4.43 9.51 17.00
CA VAL A 358 4.25 8.50 15.93
C VAL A 358 4.95 7.17 16.29
N GLN A 359 6.09 7.20 16.96
CA GLN A 359 6.77 5.96 17.40
C GLN A 359 5.94 5.22 18.45
N ASP A 360 5.28 5.95 19.36
CA ASP A 360 4.36 5.37 20.34
C ASP A 360 3.13 4.77 19.65
N VAL A 361 2.52 5.49 18.69
CA VAL A 361 1.42 4.98 17.86
C VAL A 361 1.83 3.71 17.13
N PHE A 362 3.03 3.69 16.53
CA PHE A 362 3.52 2.51 15.81
C PHE A 362 3.78 1.31 16.73
N THR A 363 4.22 1.58 17.95
CA THR A 363 4.41 0.55 18.97
C THR A 363 3.07 -0.02 19.42
N ALA A 364 2.09 0.84 19.71
CA ALA A 364 0.73 0.43 20.04
C ALA A 364 0.09 -0.38 18.91
N TYR A 365 0.22 0.09 17.66
CA TYR A 365 -0.27 -0.63 16.48
C TYR A 365 0.28 -2.05 16.37
N LYS A 366 1.61 -2.22 16.52
CA LYS A 366 2.25 -3.55 16.48
C LYS A 366 1.76 -4.45 17.60
N LYS A 367 1.56 -3.91 18.81
CA LYS A 367 1.04 -4.63 19.96
C LYS A 367 -0.39 -5.10 19.69
N THR A 368 -1.27 -4.21 19.24
CA THR A 368 -2.66 -4.54 18.89
C THR A 368 -2.75 -5.61 17.79
N LEU A 369 -1.90 -5.52 16.75
CA LEU A 369 -1.82 -6.58 15.73
C LEU A 369 -1.43 -7.93 16.33
N ALA A 370 -0.42 -7.95 17.22
CA ALA A 370 0.01 -9.19 17.87
C ALA A 370 -1.11 -9.77 18.75
N GLU A 371 -1.82 -8.95 19.51
CA GLU A 371 -2.97 -9.34 20.34
C GLU A 371 -4.11 -9.94 19.50
N TYR A 372 -4.44 -9.31 18.35
CA TYR A 372 -5.46 -9.86 17.45
C TYR A 372 -5.02 -11.18 16.83
N MET A 373 -3.76 -11.30 16.41
CA MET A 373 -3.24 -12.54 15.84
C MET A 373 -3.22 -13.68 16.87
N ASP A 374 -2.83 -13.39 18.13
CA ASP A 374 -2.87 -14.34 19.23
C ASP A 374 -4.31 -14.80 19.49
N TRP A 375 -5.24 -13.85 19.62
CA TRP A 375 -6.66 -14.14 19.82
C TRP A 375 -7.23 -15.03 18.70
N ILE A 376 -6.95 -14.71 17.41
CA ILE A 376 -7.45 -15.51 16.28
C ILE A 376 -6.90 -16.92 16.29
N THR A 377 -5.64 -17.11 16.70
CA THR A 377 -4.98 -18.42 16.63
C THR A 377 -5.23 -19.30 17.87
N THR A 378 -5.59 -18.69 18.99
CA THR A 378 -5.79 -19.42 20.27
C THR A 378 -7.26 -19.62 20.61
N THR A 379 -8.18 -18.78 20.10
CA THR A 379 -9.60 -18.88 20.40
C THR A 379 -10.30 -19.89 19.48
N PRO A 380 -10.96 -20.93 20.00
CA PRO A 380 -11.69 -21.89 19.18
C PRO A 380 -12.80 -21.22 18.35
N ASN A 381 -13.02 -21.74 17.15
CA ASN A 381 -14.12 -21.34 16.24
C ASN A 381 -14.07 -19.86 15.76
N VAL A 382 -12.96 -19.16 15.92
CA VAL A 382 -12.77 -17.83 15.31
C VAL A 382 -12.47 -17.96 13.81
N ILE A 383 -11.71 -18.98 13.44
CA ILE A 383 -11.49 -19.38 12.05
C ILE A 383 -12.43 -20.54 11.75
N GLU A 384 -13.33 -20.35 10.79
CA GLU A 384 -14.25 -21.35 10.29
C GLU A 384 -13.86 -21.76 8.89
N GLU A 385 -13.75 -23.06 8.63
CA GLU A 385 -13.58 -23.57 7.28
C GLU A 385 -14.96 -23.85 6.69
N GLN A 386 -15.36 -23.08 5.69
CA GLN A 386 -16.56 -23.31 4.90
C GLN A 386 -16.22 -24.09 3.62
N LYS A 387 -17.22 -24.35 2.78
CA LYS A 387 -17.05 -25.18 1.59
C LYS A 387 -15.98 -24.59 0.63
N ASN A 388 -16.04 -23.29 0.37
CA ASN A 388 -15.19 -22.64 -0.64
C ASN A 388 -14.34 -21.49 -0.08
N ILE A 389 -14.53 -21.09 1.18
CA ILE A 389 -13.80 -20.00 1.83
C ILE A 389 -13.35 -20.38 3.23
N TYR A 390 -12.31 -19.67 3.74
CA TYR A 390 -12.08 -19.53 5.18
C TYR A 390 -12.76 -18.27 5.66
N LEU A 391 -13.41 -18.35 6.81
CA LEU A 391 -14.12 -17.24 7.45
C LEU A 391 -13.47 -16.90 8.78
N VAL A 392 -13.20 -15.62 9.04
CA VAL A 392 -12.79 -15.10 10.35
C VAL A 392 -13.85 -14.14 10.84
N ASN A 393 -14.49 -14.47 11.95
CA ASN A 393 -15.49 -13.63 12.59
C ASN A 393 -14.84 -12.78 13.69
N GLY A 394 -14.54 -11.52 13.37
CA GLY A 394 -13.92 -10.54 14.27
C GLY A 394 -14.89 -9.61 14.99
N ARG A 395 -16.23 -9.84 14.87
CA ARG A 395 -17.23 -8.97 15.50
C ARG A 395 -17.03 -8.84 17.01
N GLY A 396 -17.05 -7.60 17.49
CA GLY A 396 -16.87 -7.29 18.91
C GLY A 396 -15.42 -7.32 19.41
N THR A 397 -14.46 -7.74 18.57
CA THR A 397 -13.05 -7.84 18.98
C THR A 397 -12.13 -7.03 18.06
N ILE A 398 -12.20 -7.25 16.74
CA ILE A 398 -11.28 -6.64 15.77
C ILE A 398 -11.79 -5.25 15.38
N ASN A 399 -10.94 -4.23 15.49
CA ASN A 399 -11.23 -2.89 14.97
C ASN A 399 -11.31 -2.91 13.44
N GLU A 400 -12.32 -2.22 12.87
CA GLU A 400 -12.57 -2.20 11.42
C GLU A 400 -11.37 -1.71 10.60
N ASN A 401 -10.59 -0.74 11.10
CA ASN A 401 -9.42 -0.20 10.44
C ASN A 401 -8.25 -1.20 10.38
N MET A 402 -8.27 -2.24 11.21
CA MET A 402 -7.24 -3.28 11.29
C MET A 402 -7.57 -4.53 10.47
N LEU A 403 -8.86 -4.69 10.09
CA LEU A 403 -9.36 -5.94 9.48
C LEU A 403 -8.59 -6.33 8.22
N GLY A 404 -8.38 -5.38 7.31
CA GLY A 404 -7.65 -5.62 6.05
C GLY A 404 -6.19 -6.04 6.25
N THR A 405 -5.53 -5.51 7.29
CA THR A 405 -4.15 -5.91 7.64
C THR A 405 -4.11 -7.32 8.20
N ILE A 406 -5.00 -7.62 9.12
CA ILE A 406 -5.13 -8.95 9.74
C ILE A 406 -5.41 -10.00 8.66
N THR A 407 -6.36 -9.73 7.76
CA THR A 407 -6.67 -10.62 6.65
C THR A 407 -5.44 -10.88 5.76
N THR A 408 -4.65 -9.83 5.50
CA THR A 408 -3.42 -9.94 4.71
C THR A 408 -2.33 -10.75 5.43
N ILE A 409 -2.18 -10.58 6.75
CA ILE A 409 -1.22 -11.36 7.55
C ILE A 409 -1.64 -12.83 7.58
N LEU A 410 -2.92 -13.13 7.84
CA LEU A 410 -3.43 -14.49 7.91
C LEU A 410 -3.25 -15.26 6.59
N ILE A 411 -3.64 -14.67 5.46
CA ILE A 411 -3.50 -15.34 4.15
C ILE A 411 -2.04 -15.54 3.73
N SER A 412 -1.16 -14.66 4.21
CA SER A 412 0.29 -14.74 3.93
C SER A 412 1.01 -15.70 4.88
N SER A 413 0.40 -16.05 6.02
CA SER A 413 0.94 -17.00 6.98
C SER A 413 0.72 -18.45 6.51
N ASN A 414 1.29 -19.41 7.25
CA ASN A 414 1.02 -20.83 7.04
C ASN A 414 -0.04 -21.38 8.00
N ILE A 415 -0.86 -20.51 8.60
CA ILE A 415 -1.95 -20.90 9.53
C ILE A 415 -3.08 -21.54 8.74
N LEU A 416 -3.36 -21.02 7.52
CA LEU A 416 -4.40 -21.53 6.63
C LEU A 416 -3.79 -22.25 5.43
N ALA A 417 -4.50 -23.27 4.93
CA ALA A 417 -4.16 -23.86 3.64
C ALA A 417 -4.40 -22.83 2.52
N LYS A 418 -3.67 -22.99 1.39
CA LYS A 418 -3.66 -21.97 0.31
C LYS A 418 -4.65 -22.31 -0.83
N ASP A 419 -5.61 -23.16 -0.58
CA ASP A 419 -6.59 -23.66 -1.55
C ASP A 419 -7.84 -22.76 -1.64
N LYS A 420 -8.20 -22.09 -0.54
CA LYS A 420 -9.39 -21.24 -0.45
C LYS A 420 -9.02 -19.76 -0.15
N PRO A 421 -9.80 -18.79 -0.62
CA PRO A 421 -9.67 -17.40 -0.18
C PRO A 421 -10.12 -17.23 1.27
N LEU A 422 -9.62 -16.20 1.92
CA LEU A 422 -9.97 -15.81 3.28
C LEU A 422 -10.90 -14.61 3.26
N ILE A 423 -12.01 -14.71 3.96
CA ILE A 423 -12.97 -13.65 4.23
C ILE A 423 -12.94 -13.35 5.73
N ALA A 424 -12.81 -12.11 6.11
CA ALA A 424 -12.91 -11.67 7.50
C ALA A 424 -13.96 -10.57 7.62
N LEU A 425 -14.68 -10.55 8.73
CA LEU A 425 -15.71 -9.56 9.01
C LEU A 425 -15.59 -9.01 10.44
N THR A 426 -16.00 -7.77 10.62
CA THR A 426 -16.13 -7.13 11.95
C THR A 426 -17.23 -6.08 11.94
N SER A 427 -17.70 -5.71 13.13
CA SER A 427 -18.67 -4.62 13.31
C SER A 427 -17.99 -3.29 12.99
N ALA A 428 -18.73 -2.41 12.31
CA ALA A 428 -18.37 -1.03 12.04
C ALA A 428 -19.40 -0.08 12.68
N GLU A 429 -19.21 1.21 12.55
CA GLU A 429 -20.16 2.21 13.05
C GLU A 429 -21.52 2.11 12.35
N ASN A 430 -22.57 2.69 12.93
CA ASN A 430 -23.93 2.78 12.38
C ASN A 430 -24.56 1.42 12.03
N ASP A 431 -24.36 0.40 12.87
CA ASP A 431 -24.86 -0.96 12.63
C ASP A 431 -24.38 -1.58 11.29
N LEU A 432 -23.27 -1.11 10.77
CA LEU A 432 -22.63 -1.66 9.58
C LEU A 432 -21.67 -2.80 9.92
N LEU A 433 -21.41 -3.60 8.91
CA LEU A 433 -20.45 -4.68 8.90
C LEU A 433 -19.34 -4.33 7.91
N LYS A 434 -18.08 -4.34 8.36
CA LYS A 434 -16.90 -4.25 7.49
C LYS A 434 -16.44 -5.64 7.15
N ILE A 435 -16.21 -5.89 5.84
CA ILE A 435 -15.76 -7.19 5.34
C ILE A 435 -14.49 -6.98 4.51
N SER A 436 -13.54 -7.89 4.66
CA SER A 436 -12.29 -7.91 3.91
C SER A 436 -12.02 -9.29 3.35
N GLY A 437 -11.78 -9.39 2.06
CA GLY A 437 -11.43 -10.63 1.35
C GLY A 437 -10.00 -10.61 0.84
N ARG A 438 -9.32 -11.76 0.90
CA ARG A 438 -8.00 -11.96 0.29
C ARG A 438 -7.96 -13.32 -0.40
N ALA A 439 -7.48 -13.31 -1.65
CA ALA A 439 -7.24 -14.51 -2.44
C ALA A 439 -5.76 -14.89 -2.44
N THR A 440 -5.47 -16.18 -2.51
CA THR A 440 -4.12 -16.68 -2.71
C THR A 440 -3.70 -16.59 -4.19
N SER A 441 -2.40 -16.71 -4.48
CA SER A 441 -1.92 -16.80 -5.87
C SER A 441 -2.58 -17.95 -6.63
N THR A 442 -2.79 -19.09 -5.96
CA THR A 442 -3.47 -20.26 -6.54
C THR A 442 -4.92 -19.95 -6.94
N ASN A 443 -5.64 -19.16 -6.12
CA ASN A 443 -7.01 -18.75 -6.46
C ASN A 443 -7.02 -17.80 -7.69
N ILE A 444 -6.04 -16.89 -7.79
CA ILE A 444 -5.91 -15.96 -8.90
C ILE A 444 -5.53 -16.69 -10.20
N GLU A 445 -4.61 -17.65 -10.12
CA GLU A 445 -4.26 -18.53 -11.26
C GLU A 445 -5.49 -19.26 -11.80
N LYS A 446 -6.43 -19.62 -10.93
CA LYS A 446 -7.75 -20.16 -11.29
C LYS A 446 -8.74 -19.07 -11.71
N LYS A 447 -8.29 -17.83 -11.94
CA LYS A 447 -9.09 -16.68 -12.39
C LYS A 447 -10.19 -16.24 -11.42
N LEU A 448 -10.04 -16.48 -10.12
CA LEU A 448 -10.92 -15.90 -9.10
C LEU A 448 -10.74 -14.39 -9.09
N ASN A 449 -11.83 -13.64 -9.08
CA ASN A 449 -11.85 -12.18 -8.93
C ASN A 449 -12.73 -11.79 -7.74
N LEU A 450 -12.10 -11.52 -6.58
CA LEU A 450 -12.83 -11.12 -5.39
C LEU A 450 -13.52 -9.77 -5.55
N GLY A 451 -12.92 -8.83 -6.29
CA GLY A 451 -13.50 -7.51 -6.51
C GLY A 451 -14.89 -7.59 -7.15
N THR A 452 -15.03 -8.35 -8.22
CA THR A 452 -16.31 -8.58 -8.91
C THR A 452 -17.32 -9.29 -7.99
N ILE A 453 -16.88 -10.34 -7.30
CA ILE A 453 -17.74 -11.12 -6.37
C ILE A 453 -18.26 -10.20 -5.24
N PHE A 454 -17.39 -9.38 -4.64
CA PHE A 454 -17.80 -8.48 -3.57
C PHE A 454 -18.73 -7.37 -4.05
N GLN A 455 -18.49 -6.84 -5.24
CA GLN A 455 -19.36 -5.85 -5.88
C GLN A 455 -20.77 -6.43 -6.13
N GLU A 456 -20.84 -7.61 -6.73
CA GLU A 456 -22.11 -8.29 -7.00
C GLU A 456 -22.86 -8.63 -5.71
N ALA A 457 -22.17 -9.21 -4.73
CA ALA A 457 -22.78 -9.62 -3.48
C ALA A 457 -23.28 -8.44 -2.65
N SER A 458 -22.49 -7.35 -2.52
CA SER A 458 -22.88 -6.20 -1.72
C SER A 458 -24.09 -5.47 -2.33
N ALA A 459 -24.16 -5.35 -3.65
CA ALA A 459 -25.30 -4.73 -4.33
C ALA A 459 -26.64 -5.41 -4.02
N LYS A 460 -26.65 -6.74 -3.82
CA LYS A 460 -27.88 -7.49 -3.45
C LYS A 460 -28.44 -7.14 -2.08
N PHE A 461 -27.60 -6.63 -1.18
CA PHE A 461 -27.98 -6.28 0.20
C PHE A 461 -27.98 -4.75 0.44
N GLY A 462 -27.95 -3.95 -0.63
CA GLY A 462 -27.93 -2.48 -0.54
C GLY A 462 -26.66 -1.92 0.11
N GLY A 463 -25.57 -2.70 0.07
CA GLY A 463 -24.26 -2.31 0.56
C GLY A 463 -23.33 -1.84 -0.56
N THR A 464 -22.11 -1.48 -0.19
CA THR A 464 -21.03 -1.13 -1.12
C THR A 464 -19.93 -2.17 -1.05
N GLY A 465 -19.32 -2.50 -2.18
CA GLY A 465 -18.23 -3.47 -2.23
C GLY A 465 -17.49 -3.45 -3.56
N GLY A 466 -16.26 -3.96 -3.54
CA GLY A 466 -15.41 -4.03 -4.72
C GLY A 466 -13.96 -4.22 -4.34
N GLY A 467 -13.07 -4.01 -5.31
CA GLY A 467 -11.62 -4.18 -5.14
C GLY A 467 -10.98 -4.80 -6.36
N HIS A 468 -9.90 -5.52 -6.12
CA HIS A 468 -9.13 -6.24 -7.13
C HIS A 468 -9.36 -7.76 -7.03
N ASP A 469 -8.81 -8.51 -7.97
CA ASP A 469 -8.85 -9.97 -7.99
C ASP A 469 -8.33 -10.61 -6.69
N ALA A 470 -7.22 -10.10 -6.15
CA ALA A 470 -6.56 -10.61 -4.96
C ALA A 470 -7.09 -10.04 -3.64
N ALA A 471 -7.73 -8.88 -3.65
CA ALA A 471 -8.10 -8.14 -2.45
C ALA A 471 -9.36 -7.32 -2.67
N ALA A 472 -10.39 -7.57 -1.87
CA ALA A 472 -11.67 -6.89 -1.94
C ALA A 472 -12.17 -6.50 -0.55
N GLY A 473 -13.07 -5.52 -0.50
CA GLY A 473 -13.77 -5.08 0.69
C GLY A 473 -15.23 -4.87 0.43
N ALA A 474 -16.04 -4.97 1.48
CA ALA A 474 -17.45 -4.59 1.43
C ALA A 474 -17.91 -3.98 2.76
N GLN A 475 -18.97 -3.20 2.66
CA GLN A 475 -19.67 -2.65 3.81
C GLN A 475 -21.18 -2.76 3.58
N LEU A 476 -21.89 -3.32 4.55
CA LEU A 476 -23.34 -3.50 4.51
C LEU A 476 -23.92 -3.57 5.92
N HIS A 477 -25.26 -3.49 6.05
CA HIS A 477 -25.91 -3.56 7.35
C HIS A 477 -25.70 -4.95 7.98
N GLN A 478 -25.33 -4.98 9.28
CA GLN A 478 -24.96 -6.23 9.99
C GLN A 478 -26.05 -7.32 10.01
N LYS A 479 -27.32 -6.97 9.83
CA LYS A 479 -28.44 -7.96 9.75
C LYS A 479 -28.30 -8.92 8.56
N PHE A 480 -27.54 -8.55 7.53
CA PHE A 480 -27.32 -9.36 6.33
C PHE A 480 -26.02 -10.19 6.37
N ALA A 481 -25.32 -10.22 7.51
CA ALA A 481 -24.01 -10.85 7.63
C ALA A 481 -23.99 -12.29 7.13
N ASP A 482 -24.91 -13.12 7.64
CA ASP A 482 -24.92 -14.56 7.36
C ASP A 482 -25.33 -14.83 5.89
N ASP A 483 -26.35 -14.13 5.39
CA ASP A 483 -26.79 -14.25 4.00
C ASP A 483 -25.69 -13.80 3.02
N PHE A 484 -24.97 -12.70 3.35
CA PHE A 484 -23.85 -12.23 2.55
C PHE A 484 -22.70 -13.25 2.50
N ILE A 485 -22.30 -13.80 3.64
CA ILE A 485 -21.22 -14.80 3.70
C ILE A 485 -21.62 -16.08 2.94
N GLN A 486 -22.86 -16.54 3.07
CA GLN A 486 -23.37 -17.67 2.30
C GLN A 486 -23.32 -17.41 0.79
N LEU A 487 -23.69 -16.20 0.36
CA LEU A 487 -23.62 -15.81 -1.05
C LEU A 487 -22.18 -15.75 -1.56
N ILE A 488 -21.25 -15.18 -0.77
CA ILE A 488 -19.82 -15.16 -1.11
C ILE A 488 -19.27 -16.58 -1.28
N ASP A 489 -19.57 -17.49 -0.35
CA ASP A 489 -19.12 -18.90 -0.43
C ASP A 489 -19.62 -19.56 -1.72
N GLN A 490 -20.90 -19.32 -2.11
CA GLN A 490 -21.47 -19.84 -3.33
C GLN A 490 -20.82 -19.25 -4.59
N LEU A 491 -20.65 -17.92 -4.66
CA LEU A 491 -20.05 -17.24 -5.81
C LEU A 491 -18.59 -17.64 -6.01
N VAL A 492 -17.83 -17.76 -4.93
CA VAL A 492 -16.45 -18.28 -4.97
C VAL A 492 -16.44 -19.72 -5.50
N GLY A 493 -17.34 -20.58 -4.99
CA GLY A 493 -17.45 -21.96 -5.46
C GLY A 493 -17.80 -22.06 -6.96
N SER A 494 -18.77 -21.27 -7.43
CA SER A 494 -19.11 -21.19 -8.85
C SER A 494 -17.94 -20.75 -9.71
N SER A 495 -17.25 -19.65 -9.28
CA SER A 495 -16.09 -19.11 -10.03
C SER A 495 -14.91 -20.09 -10.11
N LEU A 496 -14.70 -20.94 -9.11
CA LEU A 496 -13.62 -21.92 -9.09
C LEU A 496 -13.97 -23.21 -9.85
N ASN A 497 -15.27 -23.61 -9.89
CA ASN A 497 -15.73 -24.86 -10.50
C ASN A 497 -16.13 -24.73 -11.97
N GLU A 498 -16.52 -23.57 -12.47
CA GLU A 498 -16.86 -23.36 -13.89
C GLU A 498 -15.67 -23.52 -14.85
N LYS A 499 -14.49 -23.87 -14.36
CA LYS A 499 -13.22 -23.87 -15.12
C LYS A 499 -12.38 -25.16 -14.93
N GLU A 500 -12.98 -26.22 -14.36
CA GLU A 500 -12.52 -27.60 -14.53
C GLU A 500 -13.20 -28.22 -15.78
#